data_e3c98a88ef8e942c39f4c36e8df02185
#
_entry.id   e3c98a88ef8e942c39f4c36e8df02185
#
_cell.length_a   1.000
_cell.length_b   1.000
_cell.length_c   1.000
_cell.angle_alpha   90.00
_cell.angle_beta   90.00
_cell.angle_gamma   90.00
#
_symmetry.space_group_name_H-M   'P 1'
#
loop_
_entity.id
_entity.type
_entity.pdbx_description
1 polymer ?
#
loop_
_entity_poly.entity_id
_entity_poly.type
_entity_poly.pdbx_seq_one_letter_code
_entity_poly.pdbx_strand_id
1 'polypeptide(L)'
;MARSAPEPQKKNAPRKKARKNWKCQGILERELRARGFWFVAGADEVGRGSLFGAVVAGAVILSPDAPIRGLNDSKQIEPERREVFAERIKERAVAWAVAAVDAATIDRINIYEASRLAMKMAIAQLQPAADFVLVDAVALDISLPQQPLIQGDERCHAIAAASILAKVYRDRMMCEWDKYYPEYGLANHKGYHAPEHMAAIRRFGPTPMHRFSFAPVRQYAFHSPLARQEQMEMFAAV
;
A
#
# COMPACT_ATOMS: atom_id res chain seq x y z
N MET A 1 9.76 67.55 5.11
CA MET A 1 9.04 66.53 4.34
C MET A 1 9.54 65.15 4.79
N ALA A 2 8.80 64.51 5.72
CA ALA A 2 9.18 63.19 6.21
C ALA A 2 8.46 62.12 5.36
N ARG A 3 9.23 61.20 4.78
CA ARG A 3 8.69 60.06 4.05
C ARG A 3 8.35 58.95 5.03
N SER A 4 7.08 58.57 5.06
CA SER A 4 6.58 57.45 5.84
C SER A 4 7.09 56.11 5.27
N ALA A 5 7.56 55.22 6.16
CA ALA A 5 7.98 53.87 5.83
C ALA A 5 6.77 52.98 5.49
N PRO A 6 6.90 52.01 4.56
CA PRO A 6 5.81 51.12 4.19
C PRO A 6 5.57 50.07 5.30
N GLU A 7 4.28 49.81 5.59
CA GLU A 7 3.83 48.76 6.51
C GLU A 7 4.21 47.36 6.02
N PRO A 8 4.51 46.42 6.91
CA PRO A 8 4.83 45.04 6.52
C PRO A 8 3.58 44.27 6.09
N GLN A 9 3.62 43.76 4.89
CA GLN A 9 2.57 42.88 4.32
C GLN A 9 2.46 41.58 5.14
N LYS A 10 1.29 41.33 5.71
CA LYS A 10 0.92 40.06 6.38
C LYS A 10 0.98 38.93 5.36
N LYS A 11 1.98 38.04 5.48
CA LYS A 11 2.05 36.78 4.73
C LYS A 11 0.83 35.92 5.09
N ASN A 12 -0.03 35.68 4.10
CA ASN A 12 -1.16 34.76 4.22
C ASN A 12 -0.61 33.33 4.49
N ALA A 13 -0.86 32.82 5.70
CA ALA A 13 -0.62 31.43 6.02
C ALA A 13 -1.52 30.51 5.16
N PRO A 14 -1.03 29.38 4.66
CA PRO A 14 -1.85 28.50 3.86
C PRO A 14 -3.06 28.01 4.68
N ARG A 15 -4.27 28.27 4.17
CA ARG A 15 -5.50 27.74 4.75
C ARG A 15 -5.42 26.22 4.77
N LYS A 16 -5.29 25.63 5.97
CA LYS A 16 -5.48 24.18 6.18
C LYS A 16 -6.88 23.83 5.66
N LYS A 17 -6.94 23.06 4.56
CA LYS A 17 -8.20 22.48 4.08
C LYS A 17 -8.82 21.71 5.25
N ALA A 18 -10.02 22.11 5.68
CA ALA A 18 -10.76 21.40 6.72
C ALA A 18 -10.91 19.94 6.26
N ARG A 19 -10.32 18.98 7.00
CA ARG A 19 -10.52 17.56 6.77
C ARG A 19 -12.01 17.30 6.97
N LYS A 20 -12.71 16.92 5.89
CA LYS A 20 -14.06 16.39 6.00
C LYS A 20 -13.97 15.14 6.88
N ASN A 21 -14.68 15.14 8.01
CA ASN A 21 -14.77 13.98 8.92
C ASN A 21 -15.61 12.88 8.24
N TRP A 22 -15.02 12.17 7.27
CA TRP A 22 -15.60 10.97 6.70
C TRP A 22 -15.45 9.87 7.74
N LYS A 23 -16.55 9.50 8.40
CA LYS A 23 -16.60 8.28 9.20
C LYS A 23 -17.04 7.17 8.27
N CYS A 24 -16.20 6.18 8.10
CA CYS A 24 -16.51 4.93 7.44
C CYS A 24 -17.75 4.31 8.12
N GLN A 25 -18.89 4.18 7.43
CA GLN A 25 -20.19 3.76 8.01
C GLN A 25 -20.82 2.57 7.28
N GLY A 26 -20.15 1.99 6.27
CA GLY A 26 -20.69 0.89 5.47
C GLY A 26 -21.94 1.27 4.68
N ILE A 27 -22.10 2.54 4.33
CA ILE A 27 -23.28 3.03 3.58
C ILE A 27 -23.28 2.45 2.17
N LEU A 28 -22.14 2.51 1.49
CA LEU A 28 -21.99 2.05 0.10
C LEU A 28 -22.29 0.56 -0.02
N GLU A 29 -21.79 -0.24 0.90
CA GLU A 29 -22.05 -1.68 0.90
C GLU A 29 -23.54 -1.98 1.12
N ARG A 30 -24.24 -1.21 1.98
CA ARG A 30 -25.70 -1.37 2.16
C ARG A 30 -26.49 -0.95 0.92
N GLU A 31 -26.13 0.15 0.28
CA GLU A 31 -26.75 0.61 -0.96
C GLU A 31 -26.58 -0.40 -2.10
N LEU A 32 -25.41 -0.98 -2.24
CA LEU A 32 -25.15 -2.02 -3.24
C LEU A 32 -25.93 -3.30 -2.95
N ARG A 33 -26.04 -3.72 -1.67
CA ARG A 33 -26.90 -4.85 -1.29
C ARG A 33 -28.36 -4.60 -1.60
N ALA A 34 -28.88 -3.40 -1.36
CA ALA A 34 -30.25 -3.03 -1.73
C ALA A 34 -30.48 -3.09 -3.25
N ARG A 35 -29.42 -3.03 -4.06
CA ARG A 35 -29.44 -3.19 -5.52
C ARG A 35 -29.24 -4.64 -5.96
N GLY A 36 -29.09 -5.60 -5.05
CA GLY A 36 -28.97 -7.03 -5.32
C GLY A 36 -27.54 -7.57 -5.37
N PHE A 37 -26.51 -6.77 -5.04
CA PHE A 37 -25.12 -7.26 -4.91
C PHE A 37 -24.89 -7.76 -3.48
N TRP A 38 -24.61 -9.06 -3.34
CA TRP A 38 -24.47 -9.70 -2.01
C TRP A 38 -23.01 -9.81 -1.57
N PHE A 39 -22.08 -10.01 -2.51
CA PHE A 39 -20.66 -10.21 -2.25
C PHE A 39 -19.85 -8.98 -2.68
N VAL A 40 -20.11 -7.85 -2.01
CA VAL A 40 -19.42 -6.59 -2.29
C VAL A 40 -18.03 -6.63 -1.67
N ALA A 41 -16.99 -6.71 -2.51
CA ALA A 41 -15.60 -6.65 -2.07
C ALA A 41 -15.09 -5.22 -1.99
N GLY A 42 -14.23 -4.93 -1.01
CA GLY A 42 -13.34 -3.77 -1.00
C GLY A 42 -11.92 -4.20 -1.33
N ALA A 43 -11.18 -3.41 -2.12
CA ALA A 43 -9.78 -3.67 -2.45
C ALA A 43 -8.93 -2.42 -2.27
N ASP A 44 -7.72 -2.59 -1.71
CA ASP A 44 -6.71 -1.55 -1.50
C ASP A 44 -5.31 -2.14 -1.56
N GLU A 45 -4.29 -1.30 -1.83
CA GLU A 45 -2.90 -1.69 -1.86
C GLU A 45 -2.03 -0.91 -0.87
N VAL A 46 -0.89 -1.49 -0.51
CA VAL A 46 0.13 -0.89 0.35
C VAL A 46 1.53 -1.11 -0.22
N GLY A 47 2.41 -0.15 0.04
CA GLY A 47 3.82 -0.28 -0.34
C GLY A 47 4.18 0.31 -1.70
N ARG A 48 3.33 1.12 -2.32
CA ARG A 48 3.64 1.78 -3.61
C ARG A 48 4.92 2.60 -3.57
N GLY A 49 5.10 3.46 -2.57
CA GLY A 49 6.27 4.34 -2.42
C GLY A 49 7.47 3.69 -1.74
N SER A 50 7.45 2.40 -1.47
CA SER A 50 8.57 1.69 -0.86
C SER A 50 9.68 1.45 -1.88
N LEU A 51 10.95 1.53 -1.43
CA LEU A 51 12.13 1.25 -2.24
C LEU A 51 12.49 -0.24 -2.27
N PHE A 52 11.92 -1.02 -1.33
CA PHE A 52 12.24 -2.44 -1.12
C PHE A 52 10.98 -3.29 -1.11
N GLY A 53 11.07 -4.47 -1.71
CA GLY A 53 10.09 -5.54 -1.61
C GLY A 53 8.81 -5.31 -2.41
N ALA A 54 7.86 -6.21 -2.19
CA ALA A 54 6.60 -6.27 -2.91
C ALA A 54 5.68 -5.07 -2.66
N VAL A 55 4.82 -4.78 -3.64
CA VAL A 55 3.53 -4.11 -3.40
C VAL A 55 2.52 -5.20 -3.02
N VAL A 56 1.71 -4.93 -1.99
CA VAL A 56 0.76 -5.90 -1.44
C VAL A 56 -0.63 -5.31 -1.53
N ALA A 57 -1.61 -6.11 -1.95
CA ALA A 57 -3.02 -5.72 -1.96
C ALA A 57 -3.85 -6.67 -1.11
N GLY A 58 -4.89 -6.14 -0.49
CA GLY A 58 -5.95 -6.89 0.19
C GLY A 58 -7.25 -6.81 -0.58
N ALA A 59 -8.09 -7.83 -0.44
CA ALA A 59 -9.48 -7.82 -0.86
C ALA A 59 -10.34 -8.45 0.24
N VAL A 60 -11.48 -7.82 0.58
CA VAL A 60 -12.34 -8.25 1.70
C VAL A 60 -13.81 -8.10 1.35
N ILE A 61 -14.60 -9.15 1.59
CA ILE A 61 -16.06 -9.12 1.61
C ILE A 61 -16.50 -9.18 3.06
N LEU A 62 -17.04 -8.08 3.59
CA LEU A 62 -17.51 -8.02 4.97
C LEU A 62 -18.89 -8.65 5.14
N SER A 63 -19.07 -9.40 6.25
CA SER A 63 -20.38 -9.91 6.66
C SER A 63 -21.28 -8.78 7.19
N PRO A 64 -22.53 -8.66 6.72
CA PRO A 64 -23.52 -7.77 7.33
C PRO A 64 -23.92 -8.18 8.75
N ASP A 65 -23.85 -9.50 9.04
CA ASP A 65 -24.30 -10.10 10.31
C ASP A 65 -23.22 -10.04 11.40
N ALA A 66 -21.96 -9.81 11.02
CA ALA A 66 -20.81 -9.73 11.93
C ALA A 66 -20.04 -8.40 11.80
N PRO A 67 -20.65 -7.25 12.08
CA PRO A 67 -20.06 -5.95 11.83
C PRO A 67 -18.78 -5.72 12.66
N ILE A 68 -17.77 -5.13 12.04
CA ILE A 68 -16.51 -4.74 12.68
C ILE A 68 -16.52 -3.23 12.87
N ARG A 69 -16.74 -2.80 14.11
CA ARG A 69 -16.78 -1.36 14.44
C ARG A 69 -15.38 -0.77 14.55
N GLY A 70 -15.21 0.46 14.06
CA GLY A 70 -13.97 1.23 14.22
C GLY A 70 -12.94 1.00 13.12
N LEU A 71 -13.31 0.35 12.01
CA LEU A 71 -12.51 0.32 10.80
C LEU A 71 -12.33 1.76 10.27
N ASN A 72 -11.10 2.10 9.89
CA ASN A 72 -10.73 3.40 9.35
C ASN A 72 -9.43 3.25 8.55
N ASP A 73 -8.96 4.33 7.90
CA ASP A 73 -7.64 4.38 7.26
C ASP A 73 -6.56 3.72 8.13
N SER A 74 -5.91 2.70 7.59
CA SER A 74 -4.91 1.89 8.29
C SER A 74 -3.73 2.69 8.83
N LYS A 75 -3.44 3.86 8.25
CA LYS A 75 -2.36 4.78 8.66
C LYS A 75 -2.72 5.57 9.93
N GLN A 76 -4.02 5.66 10.25
CA GLN A 76 -4.53 6.35 11.46
C GLN A 76 -4.70 5.38 12.65
N ILE A 77 -4.47 4.09 12.45
CA ILE A 77 -4.61 3.04 13.47
C ILE A 77 -3.21 2.66 13.96
N GLU A 78 -3.01 2.64 15.28
CA GLU A 78 -1.76 2.18 15.90
C GLU A 78 -1.44 0.72 15.51
N PRO A 79 -0.14 0.34 15.38
CA PRO A 79 0.27 -0.98 14.90
C PRO A 79 -0.37 -2.15 15.66
N GLU A 80 -0.37 -2.13 16.98
CA GLU A 80 -0.91 -3.19 17.83
C GLU A 80 -2.43 -3.33 17.63
N ARG A 81 -3.13 -2.22 17.52
CA ARG A 81 -4.57 -2.20 17.25
C ARG A 81 -4.89 -2.67 15.83
N ARG A 82 -4.00 -2.40 14.88
CA ARG A 82 -4.11 -2.86 13.48
C ARG A 82 -4.02 -4.38 13.39
N GLU A 83 -3.11 -5.00 14.16
CA GLU A 83 -3.03 -6.46 14.29
C GLU A 83 -4.33 -7.06 14.82
N VAL A 84 -4.90 -6.49 15.88
CA VAL A 84 -6.20 -6.93 16.44
C VAL A 84 -7.32 -6.81 15.41
N PHE A 85 -7.35 -5.74 14.61
CA PHE A 85 -8.33 -5.61 13.54
C PHE A 85 -8.11 -6.63 12.43
N ALA A 86 -6.88 -6.92 12.05
CA ALA A 86 -6.59 -7.92 11.04
C ALA A 86 -7.13 -9.30 11.42
N GLU A 87 -6.92 -9.74 12.66
CA GLU A 87 -7.47 -11.01 13.12
C GLU A 87 -9.02 -10.99 13.15
N ARG A 88 -9.64 -9.90 13.63
CA ARG A 88 -11.11 -9.76 13.60
C ARG A 88 -11.68 -9.76 12.17
N ILE A 89 -10.97 -9.19 11.21
CA ILE A 89 -11.39 -9.22 9.81
C ILE A 89 -11.35 -10.65 9.29
N LYS A 90 -10.28 -11.39 9.54
CA LYS A 90 -10.15 -12.80 9.13
C LYS A 90 -11.22 -13.70 9.71
N GLU A 91 -11.58 -13.47 10.99
CA GLU A 91 -12.62 -14.25 11.70
C GLU A 91 -14.04 -13.93 11.24
N ARG A 92 -14.33 -12.68 10.83
CA ARG A 92 -15.69 -12.18 10.63
C ARG A 92 -16.07 -11.85 9.20
N ALA A 93 -15.10 -11.74 8.32
CA ALA A 93 -15.37 -11.50 6.91
C ALA A 93 -16.01 -12.75 6.26
N VAL A 94 -16.84 -12.52 5.26
CA VAL A 94 -17.36 -13.61 4.40
C VAL A 94 -16.21 -14.23 3.60
N ALA A 95 -15.33 -13.36 3.06
CA ALA A 95 -14.12 -13.77 2.36
C ALA A 95 -13.05 -12.68 2.50
N TRP A 96 -11.80 -13.09 2.50
CA TRP A 96 -10.66 -12.19 2.41
C TRP A 96 -9.50 -12.86 1.68
N ALA A 97 -8.67 -12.05 1.06
CA ALA A 97 -7.44 -12.49 0.41
C ALA A 97 -6.38 -11.39 0.45
N VAL A 98 -5.11 -11.80 0.35
CA VAL A 98 -3.97 -10.90 0.21
C VAL A 98 -3.08 -11.43 -0.90
N ALA A 99 -2.66 -10.55 -1.81
CA ALA A 99 -1.75 -10.88 -2.88
C ALA A 99 -0.57 -9.89 -2.91
N ALA A 100 0.56 -10.34 -3.41
CA ALA A 100 1.78 -9.55 -3.50
C ALA A 100 2.38 -9.64 -4.91
N VAL A 101 2.92 -8.53 -5.40
CA VAL A 101 3.70 -8.46 -6.64
C VAL A 101 5.11 -7.99 -6.29
N ASP A 102 6.11 -8.77 -6.67
CA ASP A 102 7.51 -8.60 -6.28
C ASP A 102 8.21 -7.39 -6.93
N ALA A 103 9.40 -7.07 -6.43
CA ALA A 103 10.20 -5.94 -6.91
C ALA A 103 10.60 -6.08 -8.39
N ALA A 104 10.96 -7.28 -8.83
CA ALA A 104 11.36 -7.52 -10.23
C ALA A 104 10.20 -7.31 -11.20
N THR A 105 9.00 -7.74 -10.82
CA THR A 105 7.78 -7.47 -11.59
C THR A 105 7.44 -5.98 -11.60
N ILE A 106 7.57 -5.29 -10.45
CA ILE A 106 7.38 -3.83 -10.36
C ILE A 106 8.32 -3.11 -11.33
N ASP A 107 9.59 -3.51 -11.38
CA ASP A 107 10.58 -2.90 -12.27
C ASP A 107 10.26 -3.13 -13.76
N ARG A 108 9.63 -4.26 -14.10
CA ARG A 108 9.24 -4.62 -15.46
C ARG A 108 7.99 -3.89 -15.95
N ILE A 109 6.94 -3.78 -15.11
CA ILE A 109 5.62 -3.28 -15.54
C ILE A 109 5.24 -1.92 -14.92
N ASN A 110 6.09 -1.32 -14.11
CA ASN A 110 5.94 -0.15 -13.24
C ASN A 110 5.01 -0.38 -12.03
N ILE A 111 5.10 0.54 -11.04
CA ILE A 111 4.37 0.41 -9.76
C ILE A 111 2.86 0.58 -9.92
N TYR A 112 2.39 1.38 -10.89
CA TYR A 112 0.96 1.58 -11.12
C TYR A 112 0.30 0.28 -11.59
N GLU A 113 0.86 -0.36 -12.61
CA GLU A 113 0.35 -1.64 -13.12
C GLU A 113 0.57 -2.79 -12.13
N ALA A 114 1.68 -2.79 -11.38
CA ALA A 114 1.91 -3.78 -10.32
C ALA A 114 0.89 -3.69 -9.18
N SER A 115 0.48 -2.47 -8.78
CA SER A 115 -0.58 -2.26 -7.79
C SER A 115 -1.93 -2.80 -8.30
N ARG A 116 -2.29 -2.50 -9.54
CA ARG A 116 -3.51 -3.02 -10.18
C ARG A 116 -3.49 -4.55 -10.27
N LEU A 117 -2.35 -5.12 -10.66
CA LEU A 117 -2.16 -6.58 -10.71
C LEU A 117 -2.35 -7.21 -9.33
N ALA A 118 -1.73 -6.67 -8.28
CA ALA A 118 -1.88 -7.17 -6.91
C ALA A 118 -3.34 -7.15 -6.46
N MET A 119 -4.09 -6.06 -6.72
CA MET A 119 -5.51 -5.98 -6.41
C MET A 119 -6.34 -6.99 -7.21
N LYS A 120 -6.09 -7.15 -8.51
CA LYS A 120 -6.75 -8.18 -9.34
C LYS A 120 -6.52 -9.58 -8.79
N MET A 121 -5.28 -9.90 -8.41
CA MET A 121 -4.91 -11.20 -7.82
C MET A 121 -5.63 -11.44 -6.48
N ALA A 122 -5.71 -10.43 -5.61
CA ALA A 122 -6.42 -10.55 -4.34
C ALA A 122 -7.93 -10.76 -4.55
N ILE A 123 -8.57 -10.01 -5.45
CA ILE A 123 -9.99 -10.15 -5.78
C ILE A 123 -10.28 -11.54 -6.34
N ALA A 124 -9.43 -12.05 -7.24
CA ALA A 124 -9.62 -13.36 -7.87
C ALA A 124 -9.50 -14.54 -6.89
N GLN A 125 -8.87 -14.36 -5.73
CA GLN A 125 -8.71 -15.39 -4.69
C GLN A 125 -9.88 -15.45 -3.70
N LEU A 126 -10.85 -14.52 -3.78
CA LEU A 126 -11.99 -14.51 -2.85
C LEU A 126 -12.90 -15.74 -3.03
N GLN A 127 -13.27 -16.38 -1.92
CA GLN A 127 -14.20 -17.51 -1.86
C GLN A 127 -15.24 -17.25 -0.74
N PRO A 128 -16.50 -16.95 -1.05
CA PRO A 128 -17.13 -16.85 -2.38
C PRO A 128 -16.59 -15.69 -3.22
N ALA A 129 -16.71 -15.78 -4.54
CA ALA A 129 -16.28 -14.73 -5.46
C ALA A 129 -17.11 -13.45 -5.27
N ALA A 130 -16.49 -12.29 -5.49
CA ALA A 130 -17.19 -11.01 -5.46
C ALA A 130 -18.16 -10.87 -6.65
N ASP A 131 -19.30 -10.21 -6.42
CA ASP A 131 -20.26 -9.80 -7.45
C ASP A 131 -20.20 -8.28 -7.74
N PHE A 132 -19.56 -7.52 -6.88
CA PHE A 132 -19.24 -6.10 -7.06
C PHE A 132 -17.94 -5.75 -6.33
N VAL A 133 -17.14 -4.80 -6.88
CA VAL A 133 -15.89 -4.37 -6.26
C VAL A 133 -15.85 -2.86 -6.03
N LEU A 134 -15.58 -2.47 -4.80
CA LEU A 134 -15.21 -1.10 -4.41
C LEU A 134 -13.67 -1.04 -4.35
N VAL A 135 -13.05 -0.16 -5.13
CA VAL A 135 -11.58 -0.10 -5.28
C VAL A 135 -11.08 1.25 -4.81
N ASP A 136 -9.98 1.29 -4.03
CA ASP A 136 -9.35 2.56 -3.70
C ASP A 136 -8.72 3.21 -4.92
N ALA A 137 -9.10 4.45 -5.19
CA ALA A 137 -8.57 5.40 -6.16
C ALA A 137 -8.55 5.00 -7.66
N VAL A 138 -8.47 3.72 -8.02
CA VAL A 138 -8.22 3.30 -9.42
C VAL A 138 -9.25 2.30 -9.94
N ALA A 139 -9.57 2.36 -11.24
CA ALA A 139 -10.33 1.31 -11.90
C ALA A 139 -9.39 0.16 -12.33
N LEU A 140 -9.89 -1.07 -12.20
CA LEU A 140 -9.17 -2.28 -12.59
C LEU A 140 -9.72 -2.77 -13.94
N ASP A 141 -8.87 -3.44 -14.70
CA ASP A 141 -9.26 -4.18 -15.90
C ASP A 141 -9.76 -5.57 -15.49
N ILE A 142 -11.03 -5.64 -15.08
CA ILE A 142 -11.76 -6.85 -14.67
C ILE A 142 -13.18 -6.79 -15.21
N SER A 143 -13.82 -7.94 -15.43
CA SER A 143 -15.18 -8.05 -15.93
C SER A 143 -16.26 -7.78 -14.87
N LEU A 144 -15.89 -7.72 -13.57
CA LEU A 144 -16.82 -7.45 -12.49
C LEU A 144 -17.28 -6.00 -12.49
N PRO A 145 -18.55 -5.70 -12.16
CA PRO A 145 -19.00 -4.37 -11.85
C PRO A 145 -18.13 -3.77 -10.74
N GLN A 146 -17.67 -2.54 -10.93
CA GLN A 146 -16.78 -1.91 -9.96
C GLN A 146 -17.04 -0.41 -9.83
N GLN A 147 -16.62 0.14 -8.69
CA GLN A 147 -16.65 1.58 -8.43
C GLN A 147 -15.34 2.02 -7.76
N PRO A 148 -14.50 2.81 -8.45
CA PRO A 148 -13.34 3.43 -7.83
C PRO A 148 -13.77 4.56 -6.88
N LEU A 149 -13.10 4.65 -5.73
CA LEU A 149 -13.41 5.62 -4.68
C LEU A 149 -12.15 6.36 -4.27
N ILE A 150 -12.10 7.65 -4.45
CA ILE A 150 -11.02 8.48 -3.90
C ILE A 150 -11.15 8.50 -2.38
N GLN A 151 -10.04 8.17 -1.68
CA GLN A 151 -10.00 7.99 -0.22
C GLN A 151 -11.02 6.92 0.24
N GLY A 152 -11.04 5.79 -0.46
CA GLY A 152 -11.99 4.72 -0.21
C GLY A 152 -11.83 4.11 1.18
N ASP A 153 -10.62 4.03 1.71
CA ASP A 153 -10.27 3.57 3.05
C ASP A 153 -10.89 4.44 4.19
N GLU A 154 -11.19 5.72 3.93
CA GLU A 154 -11.92 6.59 4.86
C GLU A 154 -13.44 6.51 4.69
N ARG A 155 -13.96 5.95 3.59
CA ARG A 155 -15.37 6.03 3.16
C ARG A 155 -16.10 4.69 3.13
N CYS A 156 -15.37 3.60 2.93
CA CYS A 156 -15.89 2.26 2.72
C CYS A 156 -15.26 1.28 3.72
N HIS A 157 -16.06 0.54 4.47
CA HIS A 157 -15.57 -0.43 5.46
C HIS A 157 -14.80 -1.58 4.81
N ALA A 158 -15.26 -2.07 3.66
CA ALA A 158 -14.60 -3.17 2.96
C ALA A 158 -13.21 -2.76 2.43
N ILE A 159 -13.06 -1.51 1.91
CA ILE A 159 -11.74 -0.98 1.51
C ILE A 159 -10.85 -0.77 2.73
N ALA A 160 -11.37 -0.20 3.84
CA ALA A 160 -10.61 -0.03 5.07
C ALA A 160 -10.13 -1.38 5.64
N ALA A 161 -10.96 -2.42 5.58
CA ALA A 161 -10.57 -3.77 5.99
C ALA A 161 -9.45 -4.35 5.08
N ALA A 162 -9.56 -4.17 3.77
CA ALA A 162 -8.55 -4.58 2.81
C ALA A 162 -7.21 -3.87 3.05
N SER A 163 -7.24 -2.55 3.28
CA SER A 163 -6.08 -1.72 3.64
C SER A 163 -5.38 -2.25 4.90
N ILE A 164 -6.14 -2.57 5.94
CA ILE A 164 -5.60 -3.11 7.21
C ILE A 164 -4.91 -4.45 6.97
N LEU A 165 -5.56 -5.39 6.25
CA LEU A 165 -4.96 -6.70 5.97
C LEU A 165 -3.68 -6.58 5.14
N ALA A 166 -3.71 -5.80 4.07
CA ALA A 166 -2.55 -5.56 3.23
C ALA A 166 -1.39 -4.94 4.04
N LYS A 167 -1.70 -3.97 4.91
CA LYS A 167 -0.70 -3.29 5.74
C LYS A 167 -0.07 -4.23 6.76
N VAL A 168 -0.85 -5.00 7.49
CA VAL A 168 -0.35 -5.97 8.48
C VAL A 168 0.51 -7.03 7.80
N TYR A 169 0.04 -7.59 6.69
CA TYR A 169 0.78 -8.59 5.93
C TYR A 169 2.13 -8.04 5.46
N ARG A 170 2.13 -6.84 4.88
CA ARG A 170 3.36 -6.22 4.37
C ARG A 170 4.33 -5.84 5.49
N ASP A 171 3.83 -5.31 6.61
CA ASP A 171 4.70 -4.94 7.74
C ASP A 171 5.37 -6.18 8.36
N ARG A 172 4.66 -7.31 8.48
CA ARG A 172 5.22 -8.61 8.89
C ARG A 172 6.28 -9.09 7.88
N MET A 173 5.99 -9.01 6.59
CA MET A 173 6.95 -9.36 5.52
C MET A 173 8.25 -8.54 5.64
N MET A 174 8.16 -7.24 5.94
CA MET A 174 9.35 -6.41 6.13
C MET A 174 10.15 -6.79 7.37
N CYS A 175 9.50 -7.22 8.45
CA CYS A 175 10.19 -7.76 9.63
C CYS A 175 10.89 -9.10 9.33
N GLU A 176 10.31 -9.94 8.48
CA GLU A 176 11.01 -11.17 8.04
C GLU A 176 12.21 -10.84 7.16
N TRP A 177 12.08 -9.92 6.20
CA TRP A 177 13.23 -9.49 5.38
C TRP A 177 14.35 -8.83 6.19
N ASP A 178 14.03 -8.15 7.29
CA ASP A 178 15.02 -7.56 8.20
C ASP A 178 15.97 -8.61 8.81
N LYS A 179 15.50 -9.84 8.98
CA LYS A 179 16.34 -10.95 9.47
C LYS A 179 17.38 -11.40 8.43
N TYR A 180 17.08 -11.27 7.13
CA TYR A 180 17.97 -11.62 6.03
C TYR A 180 18.89 -10.48 5.63
N TYR A 181 18.43 -9.24 5.82
CA TYR A 181 19.15 -8.01 5.47
C TYR A 181 19.16 -7.03 6.64
N PRO A 182 19.72 -7.39 7.79
CA PRO A 182 19.65 -6.59 9.01
C PRO A 182 20.32 -5.22 8.88
N GLU A 183 21.30 -5.08 7.98
CA GLU A 183 22.01 -3.84 7.71
C GLU A 183 21.13 -2.73 7.10
N TYR A 184 19.95 -3.08 6.56
CA TYR A 184 19.03 -2.10 5.96
C TYR A 184 17.99 -1.58 6.93
N GLY A 185 17.75 -2.22 8.08
CA GLY A 185 16.79 -1.77 9.10
C GLY A 185 15.34 -1.79 8.65
N LEU A 186 14.95 -2.78 7.84
CA LEU A 186 13.63 -2.87 7.19
C LEU A 186 12.48 -2.98 8.18
N ALA A 187 12.73 -3.54 9.37
CA ALA A 187 11.74 -3.62 10.44
C ALA A 187 11.29 -2.25 10.96
N ASN A 188 12.12 -1.20 10.84
CA ASN A 188 11.79 0.14 11.31
C ASN A 188 10.96 0.92 10.28
N HIS A 189 11.53 1.17 9.12
CA HIS A 189 10.95 2.02 8.09
C HIS A 189 10.17 1.25 7.01
N LYS A 190 10.00 -0.06 7.14
CA LYS A 190 9.23 -0.93 6.23
C LYS A 190 9.63 -0.81 4.74
N GLY A 191 10.92 -0.56 4.49
CA GLY A 191 11.48 -0.40 3.15
C GLY A 191 11.17 0.94 2.46
N TYR A 192 10.54 1.89 3.14
CA TYR A 192 10.29 3.23 2.62
C TYR A 192 11.57 4.08 2.60
N HIS A 193 11.50 5.20 1.88
CA HIS A 193 12.58 6.18 1.85
C HIS A 193 12.76 6.81 3.23
N ALA A 194 13.81 6.41 3.93
CA ALA A 194 14.24 6.94 5.22
C ALA A 194 15.76 7.23 5.16
N PRO A 195 16.27 8.17 5.96
CA PRO A 195 17.70 8.49 5.98
C PRO A 195 18.57 7.26 6.21
N GLU A 196 18.18 6.38 7.15
CA GLU A 196 18.86 5.15 7.51
C GLU A 196 18.87 4.16 6.35
N HIS A 197 17.73 3.99 5.67
CA HIS A 197 17.61 3.13 4.49
C HIS A 197 18.52 3.61 3.35
N MET A 198 18.51 4.92 3.09
CA MET A 198 19.37 5.51 2.07
C MET A 198 20.86 5.42 2.43
N ALA A 199 21.22 5.52 3.71
CA ALA A 199 22.58 5.32 4.17
C ALA A 199 23.04 3.86 3.96
N ALA A 200 22.17 2.88 4.24
CA ALA A 200 22.44 1.47 4.02
C ALA A 200 22.61 1.16 2.52
N ILE A 201 21.69 1.64 1.65
CA ILE A 201 21.82 1.47 0.20
C ILE A 201 23.13 2.09 -0.33
N ARG A 202 23.52 3.25 0.19
CA ARG A 202 24.78 3.91 -0.20
C ARG A 202 26.00 3.10 0.21
N ARG A 203 25.95 2.49 1.41
CA ARG A 203 27.08 1.76 2.00
C ARG A 203 27.22 0.35 1.42
N PHE A 204 26.12 -0.39 1.30
CA PHE A 204 26.11 -1.82 0.96
C PHE A 204 25.64 -2.12 -0.47
N GLY A 205 25.13 -1.10 -1.18
CA GLY A 205 24.46 -1.27 -2.49
C GLY A 205 23.01 -1.76 -2.31
N PRO A 206 22.20 -1.75 -3.37
CA PRO A 206 20.88 -2.34 -3.35
C PRO A 206 20.95 -3.87 -3.46
N THR A 207 20.06 -4.56 -2.76
CA THR A 207 19.84 -6.02 -2.87
C THR A 207 18.91 -6.31 -4.07
N PRO A 208 18.75 -7.58 -4.52
CA PRO A 208 17.78 -7.96 -5.55
C PRO A 208 16.33 -7.64 -5.21
N MET A 209 16.02 -7.43 -3.92
CA MET A 209 14.68 -7.06 -3.45
C MET A 209 14.40 -5.57 -3.53
N HIS A 210 15.39 -4.74 -3.84
CA HIS A 210 15.18 -3.32 -4.09
C HIS A 210 14.58 -3.07 -5.48
N ARG A 211 13.80 -2.01 -5.61
CA ARG A 211 13.14 -1.61 -6.86
C ARG A 211 14.08 -0.73 -7.68
N PHE A 212 14.79 -1.31 -8.63
CA PHE A 212 15.81 -0.63 -9.44
C PHE A 212 15.22 0.43 -10.38
N SER A 213 13.95 0.34 -10.74
CA SER A 213 13.25 1.38 -11.51
C SER A 213 13.04 2.67 -10.72
N PHE A 214 13.11 2.63 -9.39
CA PHE A 214 12.91 3.81 -8.53
C PHE A 214 14.18 4.66 -8.47
N ALA A 215 14.02 5.96 -8.74
CA ALA A 215 15.16 6.90 -8.84
C ALA A 215 16.14 6.85 -7.66
N PRO A 216 15.69 6.78 -6.38
CA PRO A 216 16.62 6.70 -5.24
C PRO A 216 17.47 5.43 -5.21
N VAL A 217 17.02 4.32 -5.81
CA VAL A 217 17.74 3.05 -5.88
C VAL A 217 18.62 3.00 -7.13
N ARG A 218 18.08 3.43 -8.28
CA ARG A 218 18.75 3.37 -9.59
C ARG A 218 20.15 3.95 -9.59
N GLN A 219 20.39 5.05 -8.89
CA GLN A 219 21.69 5.70 -8.82
C GLN A 219 22.77 4.84 -8.16
N TYR A 220 22.39 3.79 -7.41
CA TYR A 220 23.30 2.85 -6.75
C TYR A 220 23.31 1.46 -7.41
N ALA A 221 22.62 1.25 -8.52
CA ALA A 221 22.52 -0.05 -9.20
C ALA A 221 23.88 -0.66 -9.52
N PHE A 222 24.84 0.17 -9.97
CA PHE A 222 26.21 -0.27 -10.29
C PHE A 222 27.09 -0.62 -9.05
N HIS A 223 26.59 -0.36 -7.84
CA HIS A 223 27.27 -0.71 -6.59
C HIS A 223 26.72 -2.01 -5.99
N SER A 224 25.75 -2.65 -6.63
CA SER A 224 25.19 -3.92 -6.18
C SER A 224 26.28 -5.02 -6.22
N PRO A 225 26.36 -5.90 -5.21
CA PRO A 225 27.22 -7.08 -5.24
C PRO A 225 26.97 -7.97 -6.46
N LEU A 226 25.71 -8.07 -6.94
CA LEU A 226 25.36 -8.81 -8.16
C LEU A 226 25.92 -8.16 -9.42
N ALA A 227 25.84 -6.82 -9.54
CA ALA A 227 26.43 -6.12 -10.68
C ALA A 227 27.96 -6.26 -10.71
N ARG A 228 28.62 -6.35 -9.54
CA ARG A 228 30.06 -6.65 -9.44
C ARG A 228 30.37 -8.07 -9.88
N GLN A 229 29.52 -9.04 -9.51
CA GLN A 229 29.72 -10.44 -9.86
C GLN A 229 29.54 -10.66 -11.39
N GLU A 230 28.50 -10.11 -12.00
CA GLU A 230 28.30 -10.11 -13.47
C GLU A 230 29.45 -9.42 -14.21
N GLN A 231 29.95 -8.28 -13.70
CA GLN A 231 31.13 -7.64 -14.26
C GLN A 231 32.39 -8.50 -14.14
N MET A 232 32.61 -9.13 -12.97
CA MET A 232 33.77 -10.01 -12.79
C MET A 232 33.70 -11.24 -13.69
N GLU A 233 32.53 -11.83 -13.87
CA GLU A 233 32.31 -12.98 -14.78
C GLU A 233 32.54 -12.56 -16.24
N MET A 234 32.09 -11.36 -16.64
CA MET A 234 32.30 -10.83 -17.97
C MET A 234 33.79 -10.53 -18.28
N PHE A 235 34.56 -10.05 -17.29
CA PHE A 235 35.99 -9.82 -17.44
C PHE A 235 36.82 -11.12 -17.30
N ALA A 236 36.31 -12.16 -16.65
CA ALA A 236 36.97 -13.46 -16.57
C ALA A 236 36.78 -14.32 -17.85
N ALA A 237 35.85 -13.94 -18.71
CA ALA A 237 35.54 -14.63 -19.97
C ALA A 237 36.30 -14.04 -21.18
N VAL A 238 37.14 -13.04 -20.97
CA VAL A 238 38.04 -12.39 -21.97
C VAL A 238 39.48 -12.79 -21.68
#